data_fd44c970bcacd8b4fb236f4d3b5b6f7a
#
_entry.id   fd44c970bcacd8b4fb236f4d3b5b6f7a
#
_cell.length_a   1.000
_cell.length_b   1.000
_cell.length_c   1.000
_cell.angle_alpha   90.00
_cell.angle_beta   90.00
_cell.angle_gamma   90.00
#
_symmetry.space_group_name_H-M   'P 1'
#
loop_
_entity.id
_entity.type
_entity.pdbx_description
1 polymer ?
#
loop_
_entity_poly.entity_id
_entity_poly.type
_entity_poly.pdbx_seq_one_letter_code
_entity_poly.pdbx_strand_id
1 'polypeptide(L)'
;VKTAVGVVTKNNIRSALKVLEKLSKAFEKKGEKYIEDSKNLSMLEEYLMLIPQDAGRSSGWEKHFLVTEKQFNKQYEFLEALSNAVDLYETLIEQKNQETDKTEETEEIPTVFKHKLKPVTDKKILDRIREKFNVGKKSNHQSYHFELKEVYEIVNENSKESRFEKIANKLGNVQELWHGTQGFNVLSILKSGFVIPKSNAFNV
;
A
#
# COMPACT_ATOMS: atom_id res chain seq x y z
N VAL A 1 -0.20 -1.80 15.49
CA VAL A 1 0.50 -3.08 15.23
C VAL A 1 1.65 -3.20 16.22
N LYS A 2 1.73 -4.32 16.94
CA LYS A 2 2.88 -4.62 17.82
C LYS A 2 4.04 -5.08 16.95
N THR A 3 5.17 -4.43 17.09
CA THR A 3 6.47 -4.85 16.52
C THR A 3 7.34 -5.42 17.64
N ALA A 4 8.45 -6.06 17.30
CA ALA A 4 9.42 -6.56 18.28
C ALA A 4 10.00 -5.44 19.17
N VAL A 5 9.84 -4.18 18.80
CA VAL A 5 10.42 -2.99 19.47
C VAL A 5 9.35 -2.04 20.01
N GLY A 6 8.05 -2.37 19.87
CA GLY A 6 6.97 -1.54 20.39
C GLY A 6 5.71 -1.53 19.54
N VAL A 7 4.81 -0.57 19.80
CA VAL A 7 3.54 -0.40 19.08
C VAL A 7 3.68 0.75 18.10
N VAL A 8 3.58 0.48 16.81
CA VAL A 8 3.50 1.51 15.77
C VAL A 8 2.04 1.97 15.62
N THR A 9 1.81 3.27 15.78
CA THR A 9 0.50 3.92 15.65
C THR A 9 0.39 4.68 14.32
N LYS A 10 -0.82 5.05 13.91
CA LYS A 10 -1.04 5.97 12.77
C LYS A 10 -0.29 7.28 12.92
N ASN A 11 -0.20 7.81 14.14
CA ASN A 11 0.52 9.06 14.38
C ASN A 11 2.01 8.91 14.16
N ASN A 12 2.61 7.77 14.61
CA ASN A 12 4.01 7.46 14.32
C ASN A 12 4.27 7.43 12.80
N ILE A 13 3.40 6.75 12.05
CA ILE A 13 3.53 6.62 10.58
C ILE A 13 3.42 8.00 9.90
N ARG A 14 2.45 8.83 10.29
CA ARG A 14 2.30 10.19 9.73
C ARG A 14 3.51 11.08 10.04
N SER A 15 4.03 10.99 11.26
CA SER A 15 5.24 11.74 11.65
C SER A 15 6.46 11.25 10.90
N ALA A 16 6.63 9.93 10.76
CA ALA A 16 7.71 9.32 10.01
C ALA A 16 7.68 9.73 8.52
N LEU A 17 6.50 9.77 7.89
CA LEU A 17 6.36 10.27 6.51
C LEU A 17 6.86 11.71 6.36
N LYS A 18 6.52 12.59 7.30
CA LYS A 18 7.00 13.99 7.28
C LYS A 18 8.52 14.09 7.42
N VAL A 19 9.10 13.25 8.27
CA VAL A 19 10.55 13.20 8.46
C VAL A 19 11.23 12.63 7.21
N LEU A 20 10.71 11.54 6.65
CA LEU A 20 11.22 10.92 5.43
C LEU A 20 11.17 11.88 4.24
N GLU A 21 10.09 12.67 4.08
CA GLU A 21 9.98 13.70 3.04
C GLU A 21 11.07 14.78 3.17
N LYS A 22 11.40 15.20 4.40
CA LYS A 22 12.48 16.17 4.64
C LYS A 22 13.85 15.59 4.31
N LEU A 23 14.11 14.34 4.71
CA LEU A 23 15.35 13.63 4.40
C LEU A 23 15.51 13.41 2.90
N SER A 24 14.44 13.00 2.21
CA SER A 24 14.42 12.85 0.74
C SER A 24 14.81 14.15 0.02
N LYS A 25 14.20 15.28 0.41
CA LYS A 25 14.55 16.60 -0.15
C LYS A 25 16.00 17.01 0.15
N ALA A 26 16.54 16.62 1.30
CA ALA A 26 17.95 16.89 1.61
C ALA A 26 18.87 16.01 0.76
N PHE A 27 18.50 14.75 0.55
CA PHE A 27 19.20 13.84 -0.35
C PHE A 27 19.18 14.32 -1.82
N GLU A 28 18.03 14.78 -2.33
CA GLU A 28 17.94 15.36 -3.69
C GLU A 28 18.92 16.52 -3.90
N LYS A 29 19.13 17.34 -2.87
CA LYS A 29 20.00 18.53 -2.96
C LYS A 29 21.49 18.23 -2.82
N LYS A 30 21.86 17.27 -1.96
CA LYS A 30 23.26 17.04 -1.53
C LYS A 30 23.78 15.64 -1.87
N GLY A 31 22.92 14.75 -2.43
CA GLY A 31 23.26 13.34 -2.62
C GLY A 31 23.58 12.68 -1.29
N GLU A 32 24.44 11.67 -1.30
CA GLU A 32 24.84 10.92 -0.09
C GLU A 32 25.44 11.79 1.02
N LYS A 33 26.03 12.94 0.66
CA LYS A 33 26.61 13.87 1.63
C LYS A 33 25.60 14.57 2.54
N TYR A 34 24.28 14.41 2.28
CA TYR A 34 23.25 14.99 3.14
C TYR A 34 23.36 14.51 4.58
N ILE A 35 23.89 13.29 4.79
CA ILE A 35 24.03 12.67 6.13
C ILE A 35 25.17 13.30 6.96
N GLU A 36 26.09 14.01 6.35
CA GLU A 36 27.17 14.73 7.04
C GLU A 36 26.64 15.94 7.84
N ASP A 37 25.42 16.37 7.55
CA ASP A 37 24.74 17.44 8.28
C ASP A 37 24.10 16.86 9.55
N SER A 38 24.55 17.34 10.71
CA SER A 38 24.06 16.89 12.01
C SER A 38 22.54 16.97 12.18
N LYS A 39 21.90 17.96 11.53
CA LYS A 39 20.45 18.11 11.53
C LYS A 39 19.76 16.97 10.79
N ASN A 40 20.32 16.53 9.65
CA ASN A 40 19.79 15.43 8.90
C ASN A 40 20.02 14.10 9.62
N LEU A 41 21.16 13.95 10.30
CA LEU A 41 21.44 12.78 11.14
C LEU A 41 20.42 12.69 12.27
N SER A 42 20.15 13.78 12.99
CA SER A 42 19.12 13.80 14.05
C SER A 42 17.72 13.48 13.50
N MET A 43 17.37 13.94 12.29
CA MET A 43 16.11 13.55 11.66
C MET A 43 16.08 12.07 11.28
N LEU A 44 17.20 11.47 10.89
CA LEU A 44 17.30 10.05 10.60
C LEU A 44 17.11 9.21 11.88
N GLU A 45 17.70 9.63 12.98
CA GLU A 45 17.49 9.03 14.29
C GLU A 45 16.03 9.14 14.75
N GLU A 46 15.40 10.33 14.57
CA GLU A 46 13.98 10.55 14.84
C GLU A 46 13.11 9.59 14.01
N TYR A 47 13.43 9.40 12.73
CA TYR A 47 12.74 8.46 11.87
C TYR A 47 12.78 7.03 12.41
N LEU A 48 13.96 6.56 12.83
CA LEU A 48 14.14 5.23 13.41
C LEU A 48 13.49 5.07 14.79
N MET A 49 13.34 6.14 15.56
CA MET A 49 12.57 6.12 16.82
C MET A 49 11.06 5.99 16.54
N LEU A 50 10.55 6.64 15.50
CA LEU A 50 9.14 6.55 15.09
C LEU A 50 8.80 5.19 14.48
N ILE A 51 9.71 4.66 13.68
CA ILE A 51 9.58 3.40 12.93
C ILE A 51 10.81 2.54 13.18
N PRO A 52 10.85 1.81 14.31
CA PRO A 52 11.99 0.99 14.67
C PRO A 52 12.24 -0.11 13.63
N GLN A 53 13.45 -0.17 13.12
CA GLN A 53 13.92 -1.17 12.18
C GLN A 53 15.42 -1.37 12.32
N ASP A 54 15.94 -2.48 11.82
CA ASP A 54 17.36 -2.76 11.85
C ASP A 54 18.07 -1.91 10.78
N ALA A 55 18.73 -0.87 11.24
CA ALA A 55 19.57 0.00 10.39
C ALA A 55 21.05 -0.40 10.40
N GLY A 56 21.39 -1.49 11.12
CA GLY A 56 22.76 -1.91 11.37
C GLY A 56 23.23 -1.53 12.77
N ARG A 57 24.20 -2.29 13.29
CA ARG A 57 24.75 -2.12 14.66
C ARG A 57 26.20 -1.62 14.68
N SER A 58 26.84 -1.50 13.51
CA SER A 58 28.21 -1.03 13.40
C SER A 58 28.29 0.49 13.48
N SER A 59 29.39 1.03 13.96
CA SER A 59 29.70 2.46 13.81
C SER A 59 29.68 2.83 12.33
N GLY A 60 29.02 3.93 11.99
CA GLY A 60 28.86 4.37 10.59
C GLY A 60 27.65 3.77 9.86
N TRP A 61 26.68 3.16 10.58
CA TRP A 61 25.44 2.62 10.00
C TRP A 61 24.68 3.65 9.17
N GLU A 62 24.74 4.92 9.56
CA GLU A 62 24.11 6.05 8.89
C GLU A 62 24.59 6.22 7.45
N LYS A 63 25.80 5.76 7.10
CA LYS A 63 26.37 5.79 5.75
C LYS A 63 25.80 4.71 4.82
N HIS A 64 24.98 3.82 5.35
CA HIS A 64 24.40 2.69 4.61
C HIS A 64 22.88 2.69 4.61
N PHE A 65 22.25 3.56 5.40
CA PHE A 65 20.80 3.64 5.54
C PHE A 65 20.27 4.96 4.94
N LEU A 66 19.33 4.86 4.01
CA LEU A 66 18.75 5.99 3.26
C LEU A 66 19.76 6.82 2.47
N VAL A 67 20.71 6.17 1.82
CA VAL A 67 21.75 6.81 1.01
C VAL A 67 21.56 6.62 -0.51
N THR A 68 20.48 5.95 -0.91
CA THR A 68 20.10 5.79 -2.32
C THR A 68 18.61 6.03 -2.50
N GLU A 69 18.22 6.52 -3.67
CA GLU A 69 16.82 6.69 -4.09
C GLU A 69 15.99 5.42 -3.89
N LYS A 70 16.56 4.26 -4.27
CA LYS A 70 15.91 2.95 -4.06
C LYS A 70 15.60 2.67 -2.60
N GLN A 71 16.45 3.09 -1.67
CA GLN A 71 16.21 2.91 -0.23
C GLN A 71 15.09 3.84 0.25
N PHE A 72 15.03 5.08 -0.23
CA PHE A 72 13.91 5.99 0.07
C PHE A 72 12.59 5.42 -0.44
N ASN A 73 12.53 4.95 -1.68
CA ASN A 73 11.33 4.34 -2.25
C ASN A 73 10.85 3.13 -1.44
N LYS A 74 11.77 2.25 -1.03
CA LYS A 74 11.44 1.12 -0.15
C LYS A 74 10.87 1.56 1.20
N GLN A 75 11.34 2.67 1.77
CA GLN A 75 10.80 3.17 3.02
C GLN A 75 9.38 3.77 2.85
N TYR A 76 9.10 4.43 1.73
CA TYR A 76 7.74 4.87 1.41
C TYR A 76 6.78 3.69 1.27
N GLU A 77 7.15 2.66 0.51
CA GLU A 77 6.39 1.41 0.37
C GLU A 77 6.16 0.73 1.73
N PHE A 78 7.18 0.72 2.57
CA PHE A 78 7.11 0.13 3.91
C PHE A 78 6.15 0.90 4.83
N LEU A 79 6.19 2.23 4.83
CA LEU A 79 5.26 3.06 5.60
C LEU A 79 3.81 2.91 5.11
N GLU A 80 3.60 2.77 3.81
CA GLU A 80 2.29 2.49 3.24
C GLU A 80 1.77 1.13 3.71
N ALA A 81 2.60 0.09 3.66
CA ALA A 81 2.25 -1.24 4.15
C ALA A 81 1.90 -1.24 5.66
N LEU A 82 2.68 -0.52 6.47
CA LEU A 82 2.38 -0.35 7.90
C LEU A 82 1.06 0.39 8.13
N SER A 83 0.78 1.45 7.37
CA SER A 83 -0.48 2.19 7.48
C SER A 83 -1.67 1.27 7.19
N ASN A 84 -1.59 0.48 6.12
CA ASN A 84 -2.63 -0.47 5.75
C ASN A 84 -2.83 -1.54 6.83
N ALA A 85 -1.74 -2.04 7.43
CA ALA A 85 -1.80 -3.02 8.51
C ALA A 85 -2.44 -2.45 9.79
N VAL A 86 -2.14 -1.19 10.13
CA VAL A 86 -2.75 -0.50 11.28
C VAL A 86 -4.24 -0.27 11.03
N ASP A 87 -4.62 0.18 9.83
CA ASP A 87 -6.02 0.38 9.46
C ASP A 87 -6.84 -0.90 9.55
N LEU A 88 -6.29 -2.01 9.06
CA LEU A 88 -6.93 -3.32 9.15
C LEU A 88 -7.09 -3.75 10.62
N TYR A 89 -6.03 -3.61 11.43
CA TYR A 89 -6.06 -4.00 12.84
C TYR A 89 -7.10 -3.20 13.64
N GLU A 90 -7.19 -1.87 13.43
CA GLU A 90 -8.20 -1.03 14.08
C GLU A 90 -9.61 -1.45 13.69
N THR A 91 -9.84 -1.74 12.40
CA THR A 91 -11.15 -2.21 11.92
C THR A 91 -11.56 -3.54 12.57
N LEU A 92 -10.61 -4.47 12.72
CA LEU A 92 -10.87 -5.77 13.37
C LEU A 92 -11.17 -5.61 14.87
N ILE A 93 -10.53 -4.66 15.56
CA ILE A 93 -10.83 -4.37 16.96
C ILE A 93 -12.22 -3.74 17.12
N GLU A 94 -12.56 -2.76 16.27
CA GLU A 94 -13.87 -2.12 16.28
C GLU A 94 -15.00 -3.15 16.09
N GLN A 95 -14.80 -4.13 15.21
CA GLN A 95 -15.75 -5.21 14.99
C GLN A 95 -15.90 -6.13 16.22
N LYS A 96 -14.77 -6.57 16.80
CA LYS A 96 -14.80 -7.38 18.02
C LYS A 96 -15.53 -6.69 19.19
N ASN A 97 -15.36 -5.39 19.32
CA ASN A 97 -16.02 -4.62 20.36
C ASN A 97 -17.53 -4.45 20.12
N GLN A 98 -17.99 -4.52 18.86
CA GLN A 98 -19.42 -4.48 18.52
C GLN A 98 -20.10 -5.86 18.68
N GLU A 99 -19.35 -6.96 18.57
CA GLU A 99 -19.85 -8.33 18.74
C GLU A 99 -20.07 -8.69 20.20
N THR A 100 -19.38 -8.04 21.15
CA THR A 100 -19.59 -8.29 22.60
C THR A 100 -20.93 -7.79 23.13
N ASP A 101 -21.66 -6.97 22.37
CA ASP A 101 -23.00 -6.44 22.75
C ASP A 101 -24.17 -7.19 22.11
N LYS A 102 -23.94 -8.21 21.28
CA LYS A 102 -24.97 -9.01 20.62
C LYS A 102 -24.80 -10.50 20.95
N THR A 103 -25.51 -10.96 21.94
CA THR A 103 -25.89 -12.38 22.09
C THR A 103 -26.91 -12.70 20.99
N GLU A 104 -26.51 -13.48 20.00
CA GLU A 104 -27.26 -14.55 19.35
C GLU A 104 -26.68 -14.87 17.94
N GLU A 105 -26.48 -16.16 17.77
CA GLU A 105 -26.16 -16.99 16.65
C GLU A 105 -26.51 -16.47 15.24
N THR A 106 -25.55 -15.99 14.53
CA THR A 106 -25.35 -16.24 13.08
C THR A 106 -23.89 -16.02 12.78
N GLU A 107 -23.21 -17.03 12.24
CA GLU A 107 -21.83 -16.94 11.70
C GLU A 107 -21.79 -16.03 10.44
N GLU A 108 -22.12 -14.75 10.59
CA GLU A 108 -21.83 -13.78 9.58
C GLU A 108 -20.39 -13.33 9.77
N ILE A 109 -19.52 -13.77 8.87
CA ILE A 109 -18.15 -13.27 8.73
C ILE A 109 -18.23 -11.73 8.67
N PRO A 110 -17.61 -11.01 9.61
CA PRO A 110 -17.69 -9.55 9.65
C PRO A 110 -17.23 -8.96 8.32
N THR A 111 -18.10 -8.27 7.61
CA THR A 111 -17.79 -7.65 6.33
C THR A 111 -16.97 -6.38 6.58
N VAL A 112 -15.67 -6.55 6.75
CA VAL A 112 -14.68 -5.44 6.84
C VAL A 112 -14.69 -4.59 5.57
N PHE A 113 -15.20 -5.16 4.49
CA PHE A 113 -15.20 -4.53 3.16
C PHE A 113 -16.64 -4.33 2.66
N LYS A 114 -16.91 -3.16 2.11
CA LYS A 114 -18.16 -2.85 1.40
C LYS A 114 -18.27 -3.59 0.05
N HIS A 115 -17.31 -4.44 -0.25
CA HIS A 115 -17.21 -5.17 -1.50
C HIS A 115 -17.22 -6.67 -1.23
N LYS A 116 -18.00 -7.40 -2.00
CA LYS A 116 -17.94 -8.86 -2.05
C LYS A 116 -17.07 -9.30 -3.22
N LEU A 117 -16.22 -10.29 -2.97
CA LEU A 117 -15.46 -10.96 -4.02
C LEU A 117 -16.25 -12.18 -4.46
N LYS A 118 -16.60 -12.24 -5.74
CA LYS A 118 -17.25 -13.41 -6.36
C LYS A 118 -16.28 -14.08 -7.32
N PRO A 119 -16.03 -15.39 -7.19
CA PRO A 119 -15.26 -16.12 -8.18
C PRO A 119 -15.93 -15.98 -9.56
N VAL A 120 -15.15 -15.64 -10.57
CA VAL A 120 -15.65 -15.59 -11.96
C VAL A 120 -15.71 -17.02 -12.50
N THR A 121 -16.91 -17.48 -12.80
CA THR A 121 -17.17 -18.82 -13.35
C THR A 121 -17.56 -18.79 -14.83
N ASP A 122 -17.90 -17.63 -15.37
CA ASP A 122 -18.24 -17.45 -16.80
C ASP A 122 -17.00 -17.70 -17.67
N LYS A 123 -17.08 -18.73 -18.49
CA LYS A 123 -15.98 -19.15 -19.36
C LYS A 123 -15.57 -18.07 -20.35
N LYS A 124 -16.53 -17.31 -20.91
CA LYS A 124 -16.23 -16.25 -21.88
C LYS A 124 -15.42 -15.12 -21.23
N ILE A 125 -15.78 -14.75 -19.99
CA ILE A 125 -15.05 -13.73 -19.21
C ILE A 125 -13.66 -14.23 -18.86
N LEU A 126 -13.54 -15.48 -18.40
CA LEU A 126 -12.25 -16.08 -18.05
C LEU A 126 -11.32 -16.18 -19.26
N ASP A 127 -11.84 -16.61 -20.42
CA ASP A 127 -11.04 -16.73 -21.65
C ASP A 127 -10.57 -15.35 -22.13
N ARG A 128 -11.44 -14.32 -22.11
CA ARG A 128 -11.08 -12.93 -22.42
C ARG A 128 -9.96 -12.41 -21.50
N ILE A 129 -10.09 -12.64 -20.19
CA ILE A 129 -9.09 -12.18 -19.22
C ILE A 129 -7.77 -12.92 -19.42
N ARG A 130 -7.81 -14.23 -19.66
CA ARG A 130 -6.63 -15.06 -19.91
C ARG A 130 -5.91 -14.63 -21.20
N GLU A 131 -6.64 -14.34 -22.24
CA GLU A 131 -6.08 -13.84 -23.49
C GLU A 131 -5.37 -12.51 -23.28
N LYS A 132 -6.05 -11.51 -22.67
CA LYS A 132 -5.46 -10.21 -22.35
C LYS A 132 -4.22 -10.33 -21.46
N PHE A 133 -4.25 -11.23 -20.47
CA PHE A 133 -3.12 -11.48 -19.58
C PHE A 133 -1.92 -12.03 -20.35
N ASN A 134 -2.12 -12.98 -21.24
CA ASN A 134 -1.05 -13.58 -22.02
C ASN A 134 -0.48 -12.63 -23.09
N VAL A 135 -1.32 -11.85 -23.76
CA VAL A 135 -0.89 -10.84 -24.74
C VAL A 135 -0.07 -9.73 -24.06
N GLY A 136 -0.40 -9.39 -22.82
CA GLY A 136 0.33 -8.37 -22.04
C GLY A 136 1.72 -8.81 -21.55
N LYS A 137 2.04 -10.09 -21.61
CA LYS A 137 3.33 -10.62 -21.16
C LYS A 137 4.44 -10.31 -22.16
N LYS A 138 5.46 -9.60 -21.71
CA LYS A 138 6.68 -9.35 -22.51
C LYS A 138 7.85 -10.09 -21.89
N SER A 139 8.66 -10.76 -22.71
CA SER A 139 9.79 -11.58 -22.26
C SER A 139 10.86 -10.82 -21.47
N ASN A 140 10.96 -9.51 -21.66
CA ASN A 140 11.87 -8.64 -20.94
C ASN A 140 11.28 -8.04 -19.65
N HIS A 141 10.06 -8.44 -19.27
CA HIS A 141 9.38 -7.93 -18.08
C HIS A 141 9.22 -9.02 -17.01
N GLN A 142 9.32 -8.65 -15.73
CA GLN A 142 9.15 -9.61 -14.62
C GLN A 142 7.81 -10.35 -14.66
N SER A 143 6.76 -9.70 -15.19
CA SER A 143 5.42 -10.29 -15.36
C SER A 143 5.38 -11.48 -16.33
N TYR A 144 6.44 -11.72 -17.10
CA TYR A 144 6.52 -12.87 -18.00
C TYR A 144 6.34 -14.23 -17.28
N HIS A 145 6.86 -14.32 -16.06
CA HIS A 145 6.79 -15.53 -15.24
C HIS A 145 5.51 -15.64 -14.39
N PHE A 146 4.62 -14.64 -14.46
CA PHE A 146 3.38 -14.69 -13.69
C PHE A 146 2.39 -15.67 -14.32
N GLU A 147 1.66 -16.37 -13.46
CA GLU A 147 0.57 -17.26 -13.84
C GLU A 147 -0.76 -16.72 -13.33
N LEU A 148 -1.80 -16.83 -14.14
CA LEU A 148 -3.16 -16.53 -13.72
C LEU A 148 -3.68 -17.70 -12.89
N LYS A 149 -3.85 -17.50 -11.58
CA LYS A 149 -4.35 -18.52 -10.66
C LYS A 149 -5.87 -18.47 -10.54
N GLU A 150 -6.40 -17.33 -10.14
CA GLU A 150 -7.82 -17.12 -9.85
C GLU A 150 -8.28 -15.75 -10.34
N VAL A 151 -9.55 -15.63 -10.63
CA VAL A 151 -10.19 -14.39 -11.06
C VAL A 151 -11.43 -14.16 -10.20
N TYR A 152 -11.50 -12.97 -9.61
CA TYR A 152 -12.62 -12.54 -8.79
C TYR A 152 -13.21 -11.25 -9.34
N GLU A 153 -14.53 -11.18 -9.35
CA GLU A 153 -15.28 -9.94 -9.56
C GLU A 153 -15.44 -9.23 -8.22
N ILE A 154 -15.18 -7.92 -8.22
CA ILE A 154 -15.43 -7.05 -7.07
C ILE A 154 -16.83 -6.49 -7.19
N VAL A 155 -17.76 -6.96 -6.35
CA VAL A 155 -19.15 -6.50 -6.36
C VAL A 155 -19.36 -5.46 -5.27
N ASN A 156 -19.78 -4.26 -5.67
CA ASN A 156 -20.16 -3.21 -4.72
C ASN A 156 -21.66 -3.33 -4.40
N GLU A 157 -22.01 -3.66 -3.16
CA GLU A 157 -23.41 -3.81 -2.75
C GLU A 157 -24.17 -2.48 -2.66
N ASN A 158 -23.48 -1.37 -2.52
CA ASN A 158 -24.07 -0.02 -2.47
C ASN A 158 -24.01 0.65 -3.85
N SER A 159 -24.75 0.12 -4.81
CA SER A 159 -24.79 0.61 -6.20
C SER A 159 -25.54 1.93 -6.36
N LYS A 160 -25.10 2.97 -5.71
CA LYS A 160 -25.28 4.32 -6.28
C LYS A 160 -24.22 4.45 -7.36
N GLU A 161 -24.62 4.91 -8.55
CA GLU A 161 -23.75 5.20 -9.68
C GLU A 161 -22.39 5.69 -9.18
N SER A 162 -21.34 4.92 -9.44
CA SER A 162 -20.03 5.20 -8.86
C SER A 162 -19.55 6.57 -9.34
N ARG A 163 -18.75 7.25 -8.54
CA ARG A 163 -18.12 8.52 -8.97
C ARG A 163 -17.36 8.33 -10.28
N PHE A 164 -16.81 7.16 -10.50
CA PHE A 164 -16.13 6.78 -11.74
C PHE A 164 -17.09 6.80 -12.93
N GLU A 165 -18.27 6.17 -12.83
CA GLU A 165 -19.26 6.13 -13.92
C GLU A 165 -19.71 7.53 -14.34
N LYS A 166 -19.96 8.42 -13.37
CA LYS A 166 -20.32 9.81 -13.66
C LYS A 166 -19.23 10.55 -14.44
N ILE A 167 -17.96 10.34 -14.06
CA ILE A 167 -16.81 10.95 -14.73
C ILE A 167 -16.57 10.29 -16.08
N ALA A 168 -16.62 8.97 -16.16
CA ALA A 168 -16.43 8.19 -17.37
C ALA A 168 -17.45 8.57 -18.46
N ASN A 169 -18.72 8.68 -18.09
CA ASN A 169 -19.79 9.10 -19.00
C ASN A 169 -19.60 10.53 -19.53
N LYS A 170 -18.98 11.41 -18.72
CA LYS A 170 -18.71 12.79 -19.11
C LYS A 170 -17.49 12.95 -19.99
N LEU A 171 -16.41 12.23 -19.69
CA LEU A 171 -15.12 12.39 -20.37
C LEU A 171 -14.96 11.44 -21.56
N GLY A 172 -15.63 10.27 -21.55
CA GLY A 172 -15.39 9.21 -22.52
C GLY A 172 -14.01 8.57 -22.42
N ASN A 173 -13.59 7.88 -23.48
CA ASN A 173 -12.27 7.22 -23.59
C ASN A 173 -11.91 6.31 -22.39
N VAL A 174 -12.87 5.51 -21.96
CA VAL A 174 -12.68 4.55 -20.87
C VAL A 174 -11.95 3.32 -21.40
N GLN A 175 -10.87 2.94 -20.74
CA GLN A 175 -10.04 1.79 -21.09
C GLN A 175 -9.84 0.85 -19.91
N GLU A 176 -9.81 -0.45 -20.17
CA GLU A 176 -9.40 -1.45 -19.19
C GLU A 176 -7.88 -1.53 -19.13
N LEU A 177 -7.32 -1.32 -17.96
CA LEU A 177 -5.88 -1.37 -17.72
C LEU A 177 -5.52 -2.38 -16.63
N TRP A 178 -4.35 -2.99 -16.74
CA TRP A 178 -3.77 -3.80 -15.68
C TRP A 178 -3.13 -2.91 -14.62
N HIS A 179 -3.36 -3.23 -13.37
CA HIS A 179 -2.66 -2.63 -12.23
C HIS A 179 -1.99 -3.74 -11.41
N GLY A 180 -0.66 -3.76 -11.42
CA GLY A 180 0.13 -4.65 -10.56
C GLY A 180 0.31 -4.03 -9.18
N THR A 181 0.10 -4.81 -8.12
CA THR A 181 0.29 -4.35 -6.75
C THR A 181 0.80 -5.48 -5.85
N GLN A 182 1.40 -5.12 -4.73
CA GLN A 182 1.79 -6.07 -3.70
C GLN A 182 0.55 -6.61 -2.98
N GLY A 183 0.59 -7.88 -2.54
CA GLY A 183 -0.56 -8.53 -1.91
C GLY A 183 -1.11 -7.78 -0.69
N PHE A 184 -0.25 -7.13 0.10
CA PHE A 184 -0.65 -6.35 1.27
C PHE A 184 -1.42 -5.05 0.92
N ASN A 185 -1.28 -4.52 -0.30
CA ASN A 185 -2.01 -3.34 -0.75
C ASN A 185 -3.42 -3.67 -1.27
N VAL A 186 -3.70 -4.92 -1.60
CA VAL A 186 -5.00 -5.34 -2.16
C VAL A 186 -6.15 -4.94 -1.24
N LEU A 187 -6.01 -5.18 0.07
CA LEU A 187 -7.04 -4.85 1.05
C LEU A 187 -7.31 -3.34 1.14
N SER A 188 -6.26 -2.53 1.07
CA SER A 188 -6.38 -1.07 1.05
C SER A 188 -7.08 -0.57 -0.22
N ILE A 189 -6.73 -1.13 -1.36
CA ILE A 189 -7.37 -0.81 -2.65
C ILE A 189 -8.86 -1.20 -2.62
N LEU A 190 -9.20 -2.38 -2.07
CA LEU A 190 -10.59 -2.81 -1.91
C LEU A 190 -11.38 -1.90 -0.96
N LYS A 191 -10.74 -1.36 0.08
CA LYS A 191 -11.38 -0.47 1.05
C LYS A 191 -11.59 0.95 0.52
N SER A 192 -10.58 1.52 -0.11
CA SER A 192 -10.49 2.97 -0.41
C SER A 192 -10.50 3.29 -1.91
N GLY A 193 -10.42 2.27 -2.78
CA GLY A 193 -10.19 2.44 -4.21
C GLY A 193 -8.73 2.81 -4.53
N PHE A 194 -8.48 3.08 -5.80
CA PHE A 194 -7.19 3.58 -6.24
C PHE A 194 -6.99 5.02 -5.77
N VAL A 195 -5.90 5.27 -5.07
CA VAL A 195 -5.49 6.60 -4.65
C VAL A 195 -4.26 6.99 -5.47
N ILE A 196 -4.28 8.19 -6.04
CA ILE A 196 -3.09 8.75 -6.68
C ILE A 196 -2.11 9.07 -5.54
N PRO A 197 -0.94 8.42 -5.48
CA PRO A 197 0.05 8.75 -4.48
C PRO A 197 0.42 10.23 -4.62
N LYS A 198 0.65 10.90 -3.50
CA LYS A 198 1.26 12.25 -3.56
C LYS A 198 2.58 12.07 -4.30
N SER A 199 2.79 12.88 -5.34
CA SER A 199 4.01 12.84 -6.15
C SER A 199 5.21 13.02 -5.21
N ASN A 200 5.92 11.92 -4.96
CA ASN A 200 7.27 12.00 -4.44
C ASN A 200 8.16 12.34 -5.63
N ALA A 201 9.17 13.14 -5.43
CA ALA A 201 10.07 13.63 -6.49
C ALA A 201 10.71 12.51 -7.34
N PHE A 202 10.65 11.27 -6.86
CA PHE A 202 11.19 10.07 -7.51
C PHE A 202 10.18 9.28 -8.38
N ASN A 203 8.96 9.76 -8.55
CA ASN A 203 7.92 9.10 -9.35
C ASN A 203 7.60 9.89 -10.63
N VAL A 204 8.60 10.19 -11.42
CA VAL A 204 8.44 10.73 -12.77
C VAL A 204 8.85 9.69 -13.79
#